data_86e0f01e4a028c1b3fe7c729e438e747
#
_entry.id   86e0f01e4a028c1b3fe7c729e438e747
#
_cell.length_a   1.000
_cell.length_b   1.000
_cell.length_c   1.000
_cell.angle_alpha   90.00
_cell.angle_beta   90.00
_cell.angle_gamma   90.00
#
_symmetry.space_group_name_H-M   'P 1'
#
loop_
_entity.id
_entity.type
_entity.pdbx_description
1 polymer ?
#
loop_
_entity_poly.entity_id
_entity_poly.type
_entity_poly.pdbx_seq_one_letter_code
_entity_poly.pdbx_strand_id
1 'polypeptide(L)'
;MELKTKLSVLWIVVMFNMLFADILTFMVPSFLAGLMTGNAEDIKITQELLLVFALVLEIPILMILLSRILNRKLNRILNILAAVITIMFVIGGGSLIYHTIFFASIEIACLLAIIWNSFWWKDVI
;
A
#
# COMPACT_ATOMS: atom_id res chain seq x y z
N MET A 1 10.08 19.31 7.70
CA MET A 1 10.34 17.86 7.75
C MET A 1 11.23 17.48 6.59
N GLU A 2 12.27 16.75 6.87
CA GLU A 2 13.17 16.25 5.84
C GLU A 2 12.43 15.35 4.86
N LEU A 3 12.77 15.39 3.57
CA LEU A 3 12.03 14.65 2.55
C LEU A 3 12.06 13.14 2.79
N LYS A 4 13.21 12.58 3.20
CA LYS A 4 13.29 11.16 3.52
C LYS A 4 12.32 10.76 4.62
N THR A 5 12.24 11.58 5.66
CA THR A 5 11.29 11.36 6.76
C THR A 5 9.85 11.51 6.28
N LYS A 6 9.58 12.51 5.44
CA LYS A 6 8.25 12.73 4.88
C LYS A 6 7.79 11.53 4.06
N LEU A 7 8.65 10.98 3.20
CA LEU A 7 8.33 9.81 2.41
C LEU A 7 8.05 8.59 3.30
N SER A 8 8.88 8.38 4.31
CA SER A 8 8.69 7.29 5.26
C SER A 8 7.34 7.41 5.98
N VAL A 9 7.00 8.61 6.45
CA VAL A 9 5.73 8.87 7.13
C VAL A 9 4.54 8.63 6.19
N LEU A 10 4.64 9.05 4.93
CA LEU A 10 3.59 8.79 3.95
C LEU A 10 3.36 7.29 3.76
N TRP A 11 4.43 6.51 3.70
CA TRP A 11 4.31 5.05 3.61
C TRP A 11 3.64 4.45 4.85
N ILE A 12 3.94 4.99 6.04
CA ILE A 12 3.28 4.56 7.27
C ILE A 12 1.77 4.82 7.18
N VAL A 13 1.38 6.00 6.71
CA VAL A 13 -0.04 6.35 6.56
C VAL A 13 -0.73 5.39 5.59
N VAL A 14 -0.09 5.10 4.44
CA VAL A 14 -0.63 4.16 3.47
C VAL A 14 -0.85 2.79 4.12
N MET A 15 0.15 2.29 4.85
CA MET A 15 0.05 0.96 5.46
C MET A 15 -1.02 0.89 6.54
N PHE A 16 -1.15 1.92 7.38
CA PHE A 16 -2.22 1.96 8.37
C PHE A 16 -3.59 1.96 7.71
N ASN A 17 -3.77 2.72 6.64
CA ASN A 17 -5.05 2.74 5.93
C ASN A 17 -5.36 1.36 5.33
N MET A 18 -4.38 0.71 4.72
CA MET A 18 -4.57 -0.63 4.15
C MET A 18 -4.93 -1.64 5.23
N LEU A 19 -4.23 -1.60 6.36
CA LEU A 19 -4.47 -2.52 7.46
C LEU A 19 -5.87 -2.35 8.04
N PHE A 20 -6.28 -1.11 8.31
CA PHE A 20 -7.60 -0.85 8.87
C PHE A 20 -8.72 -1.14 7.87
N ALA A 21 -8.48 -0.89 6.58
CA ALA A 21 -9.44 -1.27 5.54
C ALA A 21 -9.69 -2.78 5.57
N ASP A 22 -8.63 -3.58 5.69
CA ASP A 22 -8.74 -5.03 5.76
C ASP A 22 -9.47 -5.48 7.03
N ILE A 23 -9.13 -4.88 8.17
CA ILE A 23 -9.78 -5.21 9.44
C ILE A 23 -11.29 -4.95 9.36
N LEU A 24 -11.69 -3.80 8.83
CA LEU A 24 -13.10 -3.47 8.70
C LEU A 24 -13.80 -4.38 7.69
N THR A 25 -13.11 -4.80 6.64
CA THR A 25 -13.64 -5.75 5.66
C THR A 25 -13.95 -7.10 6.31
N PHE A 26 -13.12 -7.56 7.24
CA PHE A 26 -13.41 -8.78 7.98
C PHE A 26 -14.70 -8.69 8.81
N MET A 27 -15.14 -7.49 9.14
CA MET A 27 -16.39 -7.29 9.90
C MET A 27 -17.62 -7.38 9.01
N VAL A 28 -17.48 -7.42 7.69
CA VAL A 28 -18.60 -7.61 6.77
C VAL A 28 -19.00 -9.09 6.80
N PRO A 29 -20.23 -9.43 7.22
CA PRO A 29 -20.62 -10.84 7.44
C PRO A 29 -20.48 -11.71 6.20
N SER A 30 -20.84 -11.22 5.02
CA SER A 30 -20.75 -12.00 3.78
C SER A 30 -19.29 -12.31 3.41
N PHE A 31 -18.39 -11.37 3.66
CA PHE A 31 -16.97 -11.58 3.40
C PHE A 31 -16.38 -12.60 4.38
N LEU A 32 -16.71 -12.45 5.67
CA LEU A 32 -16.22 -13.37 6.69
C LEU A 32 -16.73 -14.79 6.44
N ALA A 33 -18.01 -14.95 6.09
CA ALA A 33 -18.58 -16.26 5.76
C ALA A 33 -17.85 -16.91 4.58
N GLY A 34 -17.51 -16.11 3.55
CA GLY A 34 -16.74 -16.61 2.41
C GLY A 34 -15.35 -17.08 2.83
N LEU A 35 -14.67 -16.32 3.70
CA LEU A 35 -13.35 -16.72 4.21
C LEU A 35 -13.39 -18.03 4.95
N MET A 36 -14.44 -18.29 5.72
CA MET A 36 -14.60 -19.53 6.46
C MET A 36 -14.73 -20.74 5.54
N THR A 37 -15.17 -20.54 4.30
CA THR A 37 -15.26 -21.60 3.28
C THR A 37 -14.04 -21.64 2.37
N GLY A 38 -13.03 -20.79 2.63
CA GLY A 38 -11.78 -20.77 1.88
C GLY A 38 -11.78 -19.86 0.66
N ASN A 39 -12.76 -18.94 0.56
CA ASN A 39 -12.88 -18.04 -0.58
C ASN A 39 -12.91 -16.58 -0.13
N ALA A 40 -12.32 -15.70 -0.95
CA ALA A 40 -12.43 -14.26 -0.79
C ALA A 40 -12.97 -13.71 -2.11
N GLU A 41 -14.23 -13.23 -2.12
CA GLU A 41 -14.87 -12.64 -3.30
C GLU A 41 -14.69 -13.51 -4.55
N ASP A 42 -15.09 -14.79 -4.46
CA ASP A 42 -14.99 -15.79 -5.54
C ASP A 42 -13.56 -16.22 -5.89
N ILE A 43 -12.57 -15.74 -5.16
CA ILE A 43 -11.18 -16.16 -5.33
C ILE A 43 -10.86 -17.21 -4.26
N LYS A 44 -10.39 -18.38 -4.72
CA LYS A 44 -9.99 -19.45 -3.80
C LYS A 44 -8.71 -19.05 -3.09
N ILE A 45 -8.72 -19.08 -1.76
CA ILE A 45 -7.57 -18.73 -0.95
C ILE A 45 -6.67 -19.97 -0.86
N THR A 46 -5.44 -19.82 -1.36
CA THR A 46 -4.42 -20.86 -1.28
C THR A 46 -3.20 -20.29 -0.57
N GLN A 47 -2.29 -21.18 -0.12
CA GLN A 47 -1.04 -20.74 0.50
C GLN A 47 -0.18 -19.94 -0.49
N GLU A 48 -0.19 -20.35 -1.76
CA GLU A 48 0.54 -19.65 -2.82
C GLU A 48 0.00 -18.24 -3.02
N LEU A 49 -1.32 -18.08 -3.02
CA LEU A 49 -1.95 -16.77 -3.16
C LEU A 49 -1.58 -15.87 -2.00
N LEU A 50 -1.62 -16.39 -0.77
CA LEU A 50 -1.26 -15.63 0.42
C LEU A 50 0.21 -15.23 0.39
N LEU A 51 1.09 -16.11 -0.12
CA LEU A 51 2.51 -15.77 -0.26
C LEU A 51 2.70 -14.63 -1.26
N VAL A 52 2.00 -14.64 -2.39
CA VAL A 52 2.08 -13.55 -3.37
C VAL A 52 1.64 -12.23 -2.73
N PHE A 53 0.53 -12.24 -2.00
CA PHE A 53 0.07 -11.04 -1.30
C PHE A 53 1.08 -10.56 -0.26
N ALA A 54 1.70 -11.49 0.46
CA ALA A 54 2.72 -11.13 1.45
C ALA A 54 3.92 -10.46 0.78
N LEU A 55 4.37 -10.97 -0.36
CA LEU A 55 5.49 -10.39 -1.09
C LEU A 55 5.15 -8.98 -1.60
N VAL A 56 3.95 -8.79 -2.12
CA VAL A 56 3.51 -7.49 -2.61
C VAL A 56 3.40 -6.50 -1.46
N LEU A 57 2.87 -6.91 -0.30
CA LEU A 57 2.72 -6.05 0.87
C LEU A 57 4.06 -5.68 1.51
N GLU A 58 5.08 -6.53 1.36
CA GLU A 58 6.42 -6.21 1.87
C GLU A 58 7.02 -5.00 1.16
N ILE A 59 6.64 -4.73 -0.10
CA ILE A 59 7.18 -3.60 -0.85
C ILE A 59 6.93 -2.28 -0.12
N PRO A 60 5.68 -1.89 0.21
CA PRO A 60 5.47 -0.65 0.95
C PRO A 60 6.01 -0.69 2.38
N ILE A 61 5.99 -1.87 3.03
CA ILE A 61 6.54 -2.00 4.39
C ILE A 61 8.03 -1.70 4.37
N LEU A 62 8.77 -2.29 3.43
CA LEU A 62 10.20 -2.04 3.30
C LEU A 62 10.49 -0.58 2.96
N MET A 63 9.61 0.08 2.21
CA MET A 63 9.81 1.48 1.85
C MET A 63 9.78 2.41 3.06
N ILE A 64 9.12 2.02 4.14
CA ILE A 64 9.16 2.79 5.39
C ILE A 64 10.60 2.92 5.88
N LEU A 65 11.33 1.82 5.85
CA LEU A 65 12.73 1.80 6.27
C LEU A 65 13.65 2.37 5.17
N LEU A 66 13.50 1.89 3.95
CA LEU A 66 14.39 2.24 2.85
C LEU A 66 14.34 3.73 2.52
N SER A 67 13.19 4.38 2.70
CA SER A 67 13.08 5.81 2.47
C SER A 67 13.96 6.62 3.40
N ARG A 68 14.30 6.08 4.56
CA ARG A 68 15.15 6.78 5.53
C ARG A 68 16.63 6.52 5.33
N ILE A 69 17.00 5.34 4.79
CA ILE A 69 18.40 4.92 4.76
C ILE A 69 19.05 4.99 3.39
N LEU A 70 18.28 4.97 2.31
CA LEU A 70 18.85 5.01 0.96
C LEU A 70 19.28 6.41 0.57
N ASN A 71 20.27 6.48 -0.34
CA ASN A 71 20.66 7.76 -0.91
C ASN A 71 19.56 8.31 -1.83
N ARG A 72 19.66 9.57 -2.20
CA ARG A 72 18.61 10.25 -2.97
C ARG A 72 18.27 9.54 -4.28
N LYS A 73 19.28 9.13 -5.03
CA LYS A 73 19.08 8.57 -6.38
C LYS A 73 18.28 7.26 -6.32
N LEU A 74 18.72 6.31 -5.50
CA LEU A 74 18.01 5.05 -5.32
C LEU A 74 16.65 5.24 -4.66
N ASN A 75 16.61 6.10 -3.66
CA ASN A 75 15.38 6.38 -2.91
C ASN A 75 14.30 6.92 -3.85
N ARG A 76 14.66 7.86 -4.71
CA ARG A 76 13.74 8.45 -5.68
C ARG A 76 13.15 7.39 -6.61
N ILE A 77 14.00 6.57 -7.19
CA ILE A 77 13.56 5.54 -8.14
C ILE A 77 12.69 4.50 -7.45
N LEU A 78 13.14 4.01 -6.31
CA LEU A 78 12.41 2.95 -5.59
C LEU A 78 11.07 3.44 -5.04
N ASN A 79 10.99 4.69 -4.58
CA ASN A 79 9.72 5.25 -4.12
C ASN A 79 8.71 5.34 -5.25
N ILE A 80 9.13 5.78 -6.43
CA ILE A 80 8.23 5.86 -7.58
C ILE A 80 7.76 4.47 -8.00
N LEU A 81 8.67 3.51 -8.14
CA LEU A 81 8.32 2.14 -8.53
C LEU A 81 7.39 1.48 -7.50
N ALA A 82 7.74 1.60 -6.24
CA ALA A 82 6.94 0.99 -5.16
C ALA A 82 5.54 1.61 -5.11
N ALA A 83 5.44 2.93 -5.27
CA ALA A 83 4.16 3.62 -5.25
C ALA A 83 3.28 3.20 -6.43
N VAL A 84 3.84 3.07 -7.63
CA VAL A 84 3.08 2.61 -8.80
C VAL A 84 2.57 1.19 -8.59
N ILE A 85 3.42 0.29 -8.10
CA ILE A 85 3.03 -1.09 -7.83
C ILE A 85 1.92 -1.14 -6.78
N THR A 86 2.04 -0.34 -5.73
CA THR A 86 1.05 -0.30 -4.66
C THR A 86 -0.28 0.28 -5.14
N ILE A 87 -0.26 1.31 -6.00
CA ILE A 87 -1.48 1.84 -6.60
C ILE A 87 -2.19 0.76 -7.40
N MET A 88 -1.46 0.02 -8.23
CA MET A 88 -2.04 -1.07 -9.01
C MET A 88 -2.65 -2.13 -8.10
N PHE A 89 -1.98 -2.45 -6.99
CA PHE A 89 -2.50 -3.41 -6.02
C PHE A 89 -3.78 -2.92 -5.34
N VAL A 90 -3.80 -1.66 -4.93
CA VAL A 90 -4.98 -1.05 -4.28
C VAL A 90 -6.17 -1.04 -5.23
N ILE A 91 -5.97 -0.63 -6.48
CA ILE A 91 -7.04 -0.57 -7.47
C ILE A 91 -7.52 -1.98 -7.82
N GLY A 92 -6.59 -2.91 -8.03
CA GLY A 92 -6.92 -4.28 -8.44
C GLY A 92 -7.57 -5.11 -7.35
N GLY A 93 -7.22 -4.85 -6.09
CA GLY A 93 -7.74 -5.60 -4.95
C GLY A 93 -8.92 -4.94 -4.25
N GLY A 94 -9.31 -3.72 -4.67
CA GLY A 94 -10.36 -2.98 -4.00
C GLY A 94 -11.75 -3.49 -4.33
N SER A 95 -12.64 -3.44 -3.34
CA SER A 95 -14.06 -3.70 -3.53
C SER A 95 -14.82 -2.38 -3.54
N LEU A 96 -16.09 -2.41 -3.99
CA LEU A 96 -16.93 -1.21 -4.05
C LEU A 96 -17.68 -0.95 -2.75
N ILE A 97 -17.20 -1.49 -1.63
CA ILE A 97 -17.77 -1.25 -0.31
C ILE A 97 -17.34 0.15 0.16
N TYR A 98 -18.24 0.87 0.82
CA TYR A 98 -18.02 2.29 1.16
C TYR A 98 -16.74 2.53 1.95
N HIS A 99 -16.47 1.75 2.99
CA HIS A 99 -15.26 1.97 3.79
C HIS A 99 -13.99 1.68 2.98
N THR A 100 -14.02 0.69 2.09
CA THR A 100 -12.89 0.36 1.22
C THR A 100 -12.60 1.50 0.25
N ILE A 101 -13.65 2.10 -0.33
CA ILE A 101 -13.50 3.25 -1.23
C ILE A 101 -12.92 4.44 -0.48
N PHE A 102 -13.38 4.69 0.74
CA PHE A 102 -12.88 5.78 1.57
C PHE A 102 -11.38 5.63 1.86
N PHE A 103 -10.97 4.46 2.36
CA PHE A 103 -9.57 4.21 2.67
C PHE A 103 -8.70 4.19 1.40
N ALA A 104 -9.19 3.60 0.32
CA ALA A 104 -8.46 3.56 -0.94
C ALA A 104 -8.21 4.97 -1.50
N SER A 105 -9.17 5.89 -1.34
CA SER A 105 -9.01 7.27 -1.76
C SER A 105 -7.85 7.94 -1.03
N ILE A 106 -7.76 7.74 0.29
CA ILE A 106 -6.66 8.28 1.10
C ILE A 106 -5.34 7.63 0.72
N GLU A 107 -5.32 6.32 0.54
CA GLU A 107 -4.13 5.57 0.13
C GLU A 107 -3.59 6.08 -1.20
N ILE A 108 -4.46 6.26 -2.19
CA ILE A 108 -4.06 6.74 -3.52
C ILE A 108 -3.56 8.17 -3.43
N ALA A 109 -4.21 9.03 -2.63
CA ALA A 109 -3.75 10.40 -2.44
C ALA A 109 -2.33 10.43 -1.84
N CYS A 110 -2.07 9.59 -0.84
CA CYS A 110 -0.74 9.49 -0.24
C CYS A 110 0.29 8.93 -1.22
N LEU A 111 -0.09 7.93 -2.01
CA LEU A 111 0.82 7.33 -3.01
C LEU A 111 1.16 8.33 -4.12
N LEU A 112 0.19 9.12 -4.55
CA LEU A 112 0.44 10.20 -5.51
C LEU A 112 1.35 11.27 -4.92
N ALA A 113 1.19 11.58 -3.62
CA ALA A 113 2.09 12.50 -2.94
C ALA A 113 3.51 11.94 -2.88
N ILE A 114 3.67 10.64 -2.66
CA ILE A 114 4.98 9.99 -2.68
C ILE A 114 5.62 10.12 -4.07
N ILE A 115 4.87 9.85 -5.12
CA ILE A 115 5.36 9.95 -6.50
C ILE A 115 5.74 11.40 -6.81
N TRP A 116 4.89 12.35 -6.44
CA TRP A 116 5.13 13.77 -6.69
C TRP A 116 6.40 14.24 -5.99
N ASN A 117 6.54 13.95 -4.71
CA ASN A 117 7.71 14.35 -3.93
C ASN A 117 8.98 13.69 -4.45
N SER A 118 8.90 12.41 -4.86
CA SER A 118 10.05 11.68 -5.39
C SER A 118 10.45 12.20 -6.75
N PHE A 119 9.48 12.47 -7.62
CA PHE A 119 9.73 12.96 -8.97
C PHE A 119 10.41 14.34 -8.94
N TRP A 120 9.96 15.22 -8.05
CA TRP A 120 10.50 16.58 -7.93
C TRP A 120 11.62 16.68 -6.90
N TRP A 121 12.16 15.57 -6.46
CA TRP A 121 13.25 15.57 -5.50
C TRP A 121 14.52 16.04 -6.17
N LYS A 122 14.95 17.24 -5.79
CA LYS A 122 16.13 17.88 -6.35
C LYS A 122 17.37 17.59 -5.50
N ASP A 123 18.54 17.63 -6.15
CA ASP A 123 19.81 17.63 -5.44
C ASP A 123 19.92 18.91 -4.62
N VAL A 124 20.09 18.74 -3.33
CA VAL A 124 20.45 19.84 -2.46
C VAL A 124 21.95 19.77 -2.26
N ILE A 125 22.64 20.70 -2.89
CA ILE A 125 24.09 20.78 -2.80
C ILE A 125 24.48 21.50 -1.52
#